data_3f84c69b9a6e83b3ed4c529460c43c19
#
_entry.id   3f84c69b9a6e83b3ed4c529460c43c19
#
_cell.length_a   1.000
_cell.length_b   1.000
_cell.length_c   1.000
_cell.angle_alpha   90.00
_cell.angle_beta   90.00
_cell.angle_gamma   90.00
#
_symmetry.space_group_name_H-M   'P 1'
#
loop_
_entity.id
_entity.type
_entity.pdbx_description
1 polymer ?
#
loop_
_entity_poly.entity_id
_entity_poly.type
_entity_poly.pdbx_seq_one_letter_code
_entity_poly.pdbx_strand_id
1 'polypeptide(L)'
;MAYCLAVKWTIKDGELDAVLAALRPLTEASREEPGCLLYQAHRDPENEHVLFLYEQYEDEAAYQAHAESEHFKTHALAEIFPRRESAERAAYLTFEP
;
A
#
# COMPACT_ATOMS: atom_id res chain seq x y z
N MET A 1 -12.41 16.09 3.61
CA MET A 1 -12.05 14.86 4.33
C MET A 1 -11.10 14.02 3.49
N ALA A 2 -10.08 13.45 4.09
CA ALA A 2 -9.15 12.59 3.36
C ALA A 2 -9.77 11.20 3.12
N TYR A 3 -9.36 10.59 2.03
CA TYR A 3 -9.74 9.23 1.66
C TYR A 3 -8.60 8.30 2.10
N CYS A 4 -8.91 7.34 2.96
CA CYS A 4 -7.90 6.52 3.61
C CYS A 4 -8.07 5.05 3.28
N LEU A 5 -6.95 4.33 3.19
CA LEU A 5 -6.95 2.89 3.01
C LEU A 5 -6.20 2.22 4.14
N ALA A 6 -6.79 1.18 4.68
CA ALA A 6 -6.13 0.24 5.58
C ALA A 6 -6.01 -1.08 4.83
N VAL A 7 -4.78 -1.50 4.56
CA VAL A 7 -4.49 -2.66 3.71
C VAL A 7 -3.63 -3.63 4.50
N LYS A 8 -4.03 -4.91 4.51
CA LYS A 8 -3.25 -5.95 5.16
C LYS A 8 -2.92 -7.02 4.14
N TRP A 9 -1.65 -7.34 4.00
CA TRP A 9 -1.17 -8.43 3.14
C TRP A 9 -0.60 -9.54 3.98
N THR A 10 -0.93 -10.78 3.61
CA THR A 10 -0.20 -11.95 4.10
C THR A 10 0.62 -12.47 2.93
N ILE A 11 1.93 -12.56 3.12
CA ILE A 11 2.89 -12.88 2.06
C ILE A 11 3.21 -14.38 2.09
N LYS A 12 3.32 -14.97 0.90
CA LYS A 12 3.66 -16.39 0.75
C LYS A 12 5.04 -16.69 1.33
N ASP A 13 5.22 -17.91 1.80
CA ASP A 13 6.53 -18.36 2.30
C ASP A 13 7.62 -18.15 1.26
N GLY A 14 8.76 -17.63 1.72
CA GLY A 14 9.92 -17.41 0.87
C GLY A 14 9.87 -16.17 -0.01
N GLU A 15 8.75 -15.41 0.03
CA GLU A 15 8.54 -14.27 -0.87
C GLU A 15 8.70 -12.91 -0.20
N LEU A 16 8.93 -12.89 1.11
CA LEU A 16 8.96 -11.62 1.86
C LEU A 16 10.06 -10.68 1.37
N ASP A 17 11.28 -11.19 1.14
CA ASP A 17 12.39 -10.32 0.74
C ASP A 17 12.10 -9.63 -0.60
N ALA A 18 11.50 -10.35 -1.56
CA ALA A 18 11.13 -9.78 -2.85
C ALA A 18 10.04 -8.70 -2.69
N VAL A 19 9.07 -8.94 -1.78
CA VAL A 19 8.03 -7.96 -1.50
C VAL A 19 8.62 -6.70 -0.87
N LEU A 20 9.51 -6.85 0.11
CA LEU A 20 10.14 -5.70 0.77
C LEU A 20 10.99 -4.90 -0.22
N ALA A 21 11.68 -5.58 -1.15
CA ALA A 21 12.47 -4.92 -2.17
C ALA A 21 11.60 -4.09 -3.13
N ALA A 22 10.43 -4.60 -3.50
CA ALA A 22 9.49 -3.86 -4.36
C ALA A 22 8.76 -2.75 -3.61
N LEU A 23 8.50 -2.96 -2.32
CA LEU A 23 7.78 -2.00 -1.49
C LEU A 23 8.56 -0.70 -1.30
N ARG A 24 9.89 -0.76 -1.31
CA ARG A 24 10.73 0.41 -1.14
C ARG A 24 10.50 1.46 -2.25
N PRO A 25 10.71 1.14 -3.55
CA PRO A 25 10.47 2.12 -4.60
C PRO A 25 8.99 2.49 -4.71
N LEU A 26 8.07 1.56 -4.43
CA LEU A 26 6.65 1.88 -4.42
C LEU A 26 6.32 2.94 -3.38
N THR A 27 6.86 2.82 -2.18
CA THR A 27 6.66 3.80 -1.11
C THR A 27 7.21 5.17 -1.49
N GLU A 28 8.44 5.20 -2.01
CA GLU A 28 9.09 6.45 -2.39
C GLU A 28 8.29 7.18 -3.47
N ALA A 29 7.88 6.47 -4.52
CA ALA A 29 7.12 7.07 -5.61
C ALA A 29 5.72 7.49 -5.18
N SER A 30 5.06 6.70 -4.33
CA SER A 30 3.73 7.04 -3.84
C SER A 30 3.73 8.31 -3.02
N ARG A 31 4.76 8.52 -2.21
CA ARG A 31 4.89 9.73 -1.39
C ARG A 31 5.11 11.00 -2.21
N GLU A 32 5.53 10.88 -3.45
CA GLU A 32 5.71 12.01 -4.34
C GLU A 32 4.46 12.35 -5.14
N GLU A 33 3.42 11.54 -5.07
CA GLU A 33 2.15 11.85 -5.74
C GLU A 33 1.53 13.11 -5.12
N PRO A 34 1.06 14.05 -5.95
CA PRO A 34 0.52 15.32 -5.42
C PRO A 34 -0.63 15.15 -4.43
N GLY A 35 -1.46 14.14 -4.63
CA GLY A 35 -2.62 13.89 -3.77
C GLY A 35 -2.39 12.92 -2.63
N CYS A 36 -1.17 12.39 -2.48
CA CYS A 36 -0.87 11.45 -1.39
C CYS A 36 -0.45 12.21 -0.14
N LEU A 37 -1.20 12.06 0.93
CA LEU A 37 -0.94 12.73 2.20
C LEU A 37 -0.09 11.87 3.13
N LEU A 38 -0.25 10.54 3.06
CA LEU A 38 0.50 9.60 3.88
C LEU A 38 0.55 8.25 3.18
N TYR A 39 1.71 7.63 3.18
CA TYR A 39 1.88 6.26 2.69
C TYR A 39 2.88 5.58 3.61
N GLN A 40 2.40 4.67 4.47
CA GLN A 40 3.25 4.05 5.48
C GLN A 40 3.00 2.56 5.56
N ALA A 41 4.05 1.79 5.32
CA ALA A 41 4.02 0.34 5.52
C ALA A 41 4.48 0.02 6.94
N HIS A 42 3.92 -1.05 7.48
CA HIS A 42 4.22 -1.55 8.82
C HIS A 42 4.43 -3.05 8.75
N ARG A 43 5.24 -3.57 9.66
CA ARG A 43 5.45 -5.01 9.79
C ARG A 43 4.78 -5.48 11.09
N ASP A 44 4.14 -6.64 11.04
CA ASP A 44 3.60 -7.26 12.25
C ASP A 44 4.76 -7.76 13.11
N PRO A 45 4.84 -7.38 14.39
CA PRO A 45 5.98 -7.77 15.23
C PRO A 45 6.01 -9.25 15.58
N GLU A 46 4.88 -9.95 15.40
CA GLU A 46 4.78 -11.37 15.76
C GLU A 46 4.65 -12.31 14.56
N ASN A 47 4.39 -11.76 13.36
CA ASN A 47 4.25 -12.58 12.15
C ASN A 47 4.95 -11.88 10.99
N GLU A 48 6.12 -12.39 10.62
CA GLU A 48 6.94 -11.78 9.57
C GLU A 48 6.28 -11.79 8.18
N HIS A 49 5.26 -12.61 7.96
CA HIS A 49 4.54 -12.68 6.68
C HIS A 49 3.47 -11.61 6.53
N VAL A 50 3.17 -10.88 7.60
CA VAL A 50 2.09 -9.90 7.59
C VAL A 50 2.63 -8.48 7.48
N LEU A 51 2.11 -7.74 6.49
CA LEU A 51 2.40 -6.32 6.30
C LEU A 51 1.09 -5.54 6.36
N PHE A 52 1.13 -4.38 6.98
CA PHE A 52 -0.02 -3.48 7.06
C PHE A 52 0.35 -2.13 6.46
N LEU A 53 -0.45 -1.65 5.52
CA LEU A 53 -0.24 -0.34 4.92
C LEU A 53 -1.38 0.58 5.32
N TYR A 54 -1.02 1.78 5.76
CA TYR A 54 -1.98 2.83 5.98
C TYR A 54 -1.67 3.98 5.03
N GLU A 55 -2.68 4.40 4.27
CA GLU A 55 -2.52 5.38 3.20
C GLU A 55 -3.60 6.44 3.33
N GLN A 56 -3.23 7.70 3.08
CA GLN A 56 -4.19 8.80 3.02
C GLN A 56 -3.99 9.58 1.73
N TYR A 57 -5.10 9.88 1.08
CA TYR A 57 -5.15 10.69 -0.14
C TYR A 57 -6.10 11.86 0.09
N GLU A 58 -5.89 12.96 -0.64
CA GLU A 58 -6.75 14.15 -0.52
C GLU A 58 -8.23 13.81 -0.74
N ASP A 59 -8.49 12.91 -1.70
CA ASP A 59 -9.83 12.45 -2.06
C ASP A 59 -9.75 11.12 -2.81
N GLU A 60 -10.89 10.58 -3.17
CA GLU A 60 -10.93 9.31 -3.89
C GLU A 60 -10.28 9.41 -5.27
N ALA A 61 -10.38 10.56 -5.94
CA ALA A 61 -9.75 10.75 -7.25
C ALA A 61 -8.23 10.64 -7.16
N ALA A 62 -7.63 11.16 -6.08
CA ALA A 62 -6.19 11.04 -5.84
C ALA A 62 -5.79 9.58 -5.62
N TYR A 63 -6.62 8.80 -4.92
CA TYR A 63 -6.38 7.37 -4.78
C TYR A 63 -6.48 6.66 -6.13
N GLN A 64 -7.46 7.01 -6.96
CA GLN A 64 -7.59 6.41 -8.29
C GLN A 64 -6.35 6.69 -9.14
N ALA A 65 -5.82 7.92 -9.06
CA ALA A 65 -4.59 8.27 -9.75
C ALA A 65 -3.42 7.41 -9.28
N HIS A 66 -3.33 7.14 -7.97
CA HIS A 66 -2.32 6.23 -7.41
C HIS A 66 -2.46 4.82 -8.02
N ALA A 67 -3.67 4.30 -8.03
CA ALA A 67 -3.93 2.93 -8.51
C ALA A 67 -3.67 2.77 -10.02
N GLU A 68 -3.68 3.87 -10.78
CA GLU A 68 -3.43 3.88 -12.21
C GLU A 68 -2.01 4.29 -12.57
N SER A 69 -1.18 4.59 -11.58
CA SER A 69 0.19 5.06 -11.81
C SER A 69 1.12 3.94 -12.32
N GLU A 70 2.19 4.36 -13.00
CA GLU A 70 3.20 3.43 -13.49
C GLU A 70 3.89 2.71 -12.34
N HIS A 71 4.20 3.42 -11.25
CA HIS A 71 4.86 2.79 -10.12
C HIS A 71 3.96 1.77 -9.42
N PHE A 72 2.65 1.99 -9.40
CA PHE A 72 1.73 0.98 -8.87
C PHE A 72 1.74 -0.28 -9.74
N LYS A 73 1.69 -0.11 -11.07
CA LYS A 73 1.72 -1.23 -12.00
C LYS A 73 3.03 -2.00 -11.92
N THR A 74 4.15 -1.29 -11.91
CA THR A 74 5.48 -1.89 -11.93
C THR A 74 5.82 -2.61 -10.63
N HIS A 75 5.50 -2.01 -9.49
CA HIS A 75 5.93 -2.54 -8.19
C HIS A 75 4.82 -3.31 -7.48
N ALA A 76 3.59 -2.77 -7.44
CA ALA A 76 2.51 -3.45 -6.73
C ALA A 76 1.93 -4.60 -7.55
N LEU A 77 1.40 -4.31 -8.74
CA LEU A 77 0.72 -5.33 -9.53
C LEU A 77 1.67 -6.41 -10.01
N ALA A 78 2.84 -6.04 -10.51
CA ALA A 78 3.77 -7.01 -11.11
C ALA A 78 4.59 -7.77 -10.08
N GLU A 79 5.02 -7.12 -8.99
CA GLU A 79 5.98 -7.73 -8.07
C GLU A 79 5.39 -8.15 -6.73
N ILE A 80 4.44 -7.39 -6.18
CA ILE A 80 3.90 -7.68 -4.84
C ILE A 80 2.67 -8.58 -4.91
N PHE A 81 1.68 -8.23 -5.72
CA PHE A 81 0.40 -8.92 -5.71
C PHE A 81 0.50 -10.42 -6.00
N PRO A 82 1.35 -10.89 -6.93
CA PRO A 82 1.50 -12.34 -7.14
C PRO A 82 2.10 -13.07 -5.96
N ARG A 83 2.77 -12.37 -5.06
CA ARG A 83 3.45 -12.95 -3.88
C ARG A 83 2.60 -12.93 -2.63
N ARG A 84 1.38 -12.38 -2.71
CA ARG A 84 0.44 -12.40 -1.59
C ARG A 84 -0.29 -13.73 -1.52
N GLU A 85 -0.40 -14.28 -0.30
CA GLU A 85 -1.27 -15.42 -0.04
C GLU A 85 -2.71 -14.93 0.12
N SER A 86 -2.90 -13.79 0.81
CA SER A 86 -4.19 -13.16 1.00
C SER A 86 -4.03 -11.66 1.20
N ALA A 87 -5.14 -10.94 1.04
CA ALA A 87 -5.17 -9.50 1.23
C ALA A 87 -6.52 -9.06 1.76
N GLU A 88 -6.50 -8.09 2.67
CA GLU A 88 -7.70 -7.42 3.17
C GLU A 88 -7.54 -5.94 2.91
N ARG A 89 -8.64 -5.26 2.59
CA ARG A 89 -8.61 -3.86 2.25
C ARG A 89 -9.90 -3.20 2.71
N ALA A 90 -9.77 -2.05 3.37
CA ALA A 90 -10.92 -1.25 3.79
C ALA A 90 -10.64 0.23 3.51
N ALA A 91 -11.67 0.95 3.09
CA ALA A 91 -11.57 2.38 2.82
C ALA A 91 -12.34 3.16 3.87
N TYR A 92 -11.81 4.32 4.23
CA TYR A 92 -12.40 5.17 5.25
C TYR A 92 -12.27 6.64 4.83
N LEU A 93 -13.12 7.48 5.40
CA LEU A 93 -12.96 8.93 5.29
C LEU A 93 -12.56 9.46 6.66
N THR A 94 -11.67 10.46 6.69
CA THR A 94 -11.30 11.07 7.97
C THR A 94 -12.53 11.78 8.56
N PHE A 95 -12.63 11.74 9.88
CA PHE A 95 -13.67 12.45 10.60
C PHE A 95 -13.08 13.76 11.12
N GLU A 96 -13.70 14.87 10.74
CA GLU A 96 -13.29 16.20 11.20
C GLU A 96 -14.34 16.72 12.17
N PRO A 97 -14.02 16.78 13.48
CA PRO A 97 -14.97 17.24 14.48
C PRO A 97 -15.30 18.73 14.39
#